data_c0e2eef150e4aa2812000ebe338bdd01
#
_entry.id   c0e2eef150e4aa2812000ebe338bdd01
#
_cell.length_a   1.000
_cell.length_b   1.000
_cell.length_c   1.000
_cell.angle_alpha   90.00
_cell.angle_beta   90.00
_cell.angle_gamma   90.00
#
_symmetry.space_group_name_H-M   'P 1'
#
loop_
_entity.id
_entity.type
_entity.pdbx_description
1 polymer ?
#
loop_
_entity_poly.entity_id
_entity_poly.type
_entity_poly.pdbx_seq_one_letter_code
_entity_poly.pdbx_strand_id
1 'polypeptide(L)'
;MIVDLGDIRAADASLVGPKMARLGALAAAGWRVPDGYAITAGALSDWLPAAARAELERLLSSPAPARDRGGPPEMPPGMPALSAQSARARELIESQPLPAALADAVAAAHERLELRAGAGRLRGAGEGGQGAALRVAVRSSAVSEDGDGASFAGQYETYLGVAGVPEVLRHIRKCWASGYSAHAMEYRRRLGGGGPLSTHDLAVGVVELVDARSAGVAFTLDPVTGDRSTLVVEANWGFGESVVSGHVSPDHWTVDRDSGEIVTRRTGAKSSWSVFSPAAGQVVLEPAPADRAARPCLTDDEVRHLCREATRIEEAAGGVPQDVEWAIARDLPFPDSVFILQHRPETTWDASAAPDAAVAATEPAPQNAPGFDPVKYALRNVFKVPGA
;
A
#
# COMPACT_ATOMS: atom_id res chain seq x y z
N MET A 1 7.92 10.30 -18.81
CA MET A 1 6.77 10.84 -18.04
C MET A 1 5.76 9.75 -17.67
N ILE A 2 5.36 8.87 -18.61
CA ILE A 2 4.52 7.69 -18.31
C ILE A 2 5.21 6.45 -18.85
N VAL A 3 5.15 5.36 -18.07
CA VAL A 3 5.73 4.05 -18.39
C VAL A 3 4.65 2.99 -18.17
N ASP A 4 4.32 2.19 -19.18
CA ASP A 4 3.37 1.07 -19.05
C ASP A 4 3.99 -0.03 -18.18
N LEU A 5 3.19 -0.72 -17.35
CA LEU A 5 3.70 -1.70 -16.38
C LEU A 5 4.52 -2.82 -17.04
N GLY A 6 4.12 -3.27 -18.22
CA GLY A 6 4.84 -4.30 -18.98
C GLY A 6 6.27 -3.91 -19.37
N ASP A 7 6.58 -2.60 -19.43
CA ASP A 7 7.90 -2.07 -19.75
C ASP A 7 8.75 -1.77 -18.52
N ILE A 8 8.16 -1.79 -17.30
CA ILE A 8 8.87 -1.54 -16.04
C ILE A 8 9.70 -2.75 -15.64
N ARG A 9 10.92 -2.49 -15.18
CA ARG A 9 11.87 -3.49 -14.64
C ARG A 9 12.30 -3.12 -13.22
N ALA A 10 12.88 -4.07 -12.50
CA ALA A 10 13.40 -3.84 -11.14
C ALA A 10 14.41 -2.68 -11.07
N ALA A 11 15.21 -2.48 -12.12
CA ALA A 11 16.19 -1.40 -12.21
C ALA A 11 15.57 0.01 -12.30
N ASP A 12 14.27 0.11 -12.61
CA ASP A 12 13.58 1.39 -12.78
C ASP A 12 13.08 2.00 -11.47
N ALA A 13 13.50 1.45 -10.30
CA ALA A 13 13.04 1.90 -8.99
C ALA A 13 13.28 3.40 -8.74
N SER A 14 14.36 3.98 -9.26
CA SER A 14 14.63 5.42 -9.19
C SER A 14 13.71 6.27 -10.07
N LEU A 15 13.07 5.66 -11.07
CA LEU A 15 12.19 6.32 -12.03
C LEU A 15 10.71 6.23 -11.62
N VAL A 16 10.26 5.04 -11.19
CA VAL A 16 8.84 4.74 -10.93
C VAL A 16 8.56 4.37 -9.47
N GLY A 17 9.57 4.44 -8.61
CA GLY A 17 9.53 4.02 -7.22
C GLY A 17 9.53 2.48 -7.06
N PRO A 18 9.92 1.99 -5.87
CA PRO A 18 10.13 0.56 -5.63
C PRO A 18 8.84 -0.26 -5.75
N LYS A 19 7.68 0.27 -5.38
CA LYS A 19 6.41 -0.46 -5.49
C LYS A 19 6.08 -0.81 -6.94
N MET A 20 6.18 0.17 -7.86
CA MET A 20 5.90 -0.06 -9.27
C MET A 20 7.01 -0.87 -9.95
N ALA A 21 8.27 -0.66 -9.58
CA ALA A 21 9.38 -1.44 -10.11
C ALA A 21 9.28 -2.93 -9.75
N ARG A 22 8.93 -3.25 -8.49
CA ARG A 22 8.70 -4.63 -8.05
C ARG A 22 7.49 -5.26 -8.74
N LEU A 23 6.39 -4.52 -8.89
CA LEU A 23 5.21 -5.01 -9.59
C LEU A 23 5.52 -5.32 -11.06
N GLY A 24 6.26 -4.45 -11.76
CA GLY A 24 6.73 -4.68 -13.11
C GLY A 24 7.69 -5.88 -13.22
N ALA A 25 8.58 -6.07 -12.23
CA ALA A 25 9.46 -7.22 -12.15
C ALA A 25 8.69 -8.54 -11.99
N LEU A 26 7.65 -8.56 -11.15
CA LEU A 26 6.75 -9.71 -11.01
C LEU A 26 6.03 -10.03 -12.32
N ALA A 27 5.49 -9.00 -13.00
CA ALA A 27 4.84 -9.17 -14.31
C ALA A 27 5.81 -9.78 -15.34
N ALA A 28 7.04 -9.26 -15.41
CA ALA A 28 8.07 -9.75 -16.33
C ALA A 28 8.51 -11.19 -16.02
N ALA A 29 8.44 -11.61 -14.76
CA ALA A 29 8.76 -12.97 -14.32
C ALA A 29 7.57 -13.94 -14.42
N GLY A 30 6.42 -13.49 -14.93
CA GLY A 30 5.26 -14.32 -15.22
C GLY A 30 4.25 -14.47 -14.08
N TRP A 31 4.40 -13.72 -12.99
CA TRP A 31 3.35 -13.66 -11.97
C TRP A 31 2.12 -12.92 -12.48
N ARG A 32 0.96 -13.38 -12.02
CA ARG A 32 -0.28 -12.69 -12.31
C ARG A 32 -0.42 -11.46 -11.42
N VAL A 33 -0.27 -10.30 -12.02
CA VAL A 33 -0.42 -8.98 -11.38
C VAL A 33 -1.49 -8.17 -12.10
N PRO A 34 -2.12 -7.16 -11.45
CA PRO A 34 -2.95 -6.20 -12.17
C PRO A 34 -2.11 -5.39 -13.15
N ASP A 35 -2.61 -5.14 -14.37
CA ASP A 35 -1.94 -4.28 -15.34
C ASP A 35 -2.05 -2.80 -14.94
N GLY A 36 -1.24 -1.93 -15.54
CA GLY A 36 -1.24 -0.53 -15.19
C GLY A 36 -0.15 0.28 -15.89
N TYR A 37 0.07 1.48 -15.37
CA TYR A 37 1.16 2.35 -15.78
C TYR A 37 1.66 3.18 -14.60
N ALA A 38 2.84 3.76 -14.72
CA ALA A 38 3.41 4.66 -13.74
C ALA A 38 3.65 6.06 -14.33
N ILE A 39 3.35 7.09 -13.56
CA ILE A 39 3.82 8.45 -13.76
C ILE A 39 5.16 8.56 -13.03
N THR A 40 6.21 8.95 -13.75
CA THR A 40 7.58 8.97 -13.22
C THR A 40 7.77 9.99 -12.09
N ALA A 41 8.72 9.72 -11.21
CA ALA A 41 8.99 10.54 -10.03
C ALA A 41 9.29 12.01 -10.35
N GLY A 42 9.99 12.29 -11.47
CA GLY A 42 10.26 13.65 -11.91
C GLY A 42 9.07 14.45 -12.43
N ALA A 43 7.93 13.80 -12.69
CA ALA A 43 6.78 14.47 -13.31
C ALA A 43 6.21 15.62 -12.46
N LEU A 44 6.23 15.50 -11.12
CA LEU A 44 5.78 16.56 -10.22
C LEU A 44 6.67 17.81 -10.34
N SER A 45 7.99 17.64 -10.35
CA SER A 45 8.93 18.77 -10.45
C SER A 45 8.89 19.44 -11.82
N ASP A 46 8.71 18.65 -12.88
CA ASP A 46 8.62 19.18 -14.25
C ASP A 46 7.32 19.98 -14.45
N TRP A 47 6.28 19.59 -13.73
CA TRP A 47 4.96 20.21 -13.84
C TRP A 47 4.77 21.42 -12.93
N LEU A 48 5.28 21.39 -11.68
CA LEU A 48 4.92 22.39 -10.68
C LEU A 48 5.40 23.78 -11.10
N PRO A 49 4.49 24.79 -11.24
CA PRO A 49 4.88 26.16 -11.62
C PRO A 49 5.93 26.74 -10.69
N ALA A 50 6.86 27.54 -11.22
CA ALA A 50 7.96 28.10 -10.45
C ALA A 50 7.50 28.86 -9.20
N ALA A 51 6.37 29.60 -9.29
CA ALA A 51 5.79 30.31 -8.15
C ALA A 51 5.27 29.35 -7.07
N ALA A 52 4.61 28.26 -7.46
CA ALA A 52 4.12 27.24 -6.53
C ALA A 52 5.29 26.48 -5.88
N ARG A 53 6.34 26.19 -6.64
CA ARG A 53 7.57 25.57 -6.13
C ARG A 53 8.24 26.45 -5.09
N ALA A 54 8.44 27.74 -5.37
CA ALA A 54 9.03 28.69 -4.43
C ALA A 54 8.20 28.84 -3.14
N GLU A 55 6.88 28.83 -3.25
CA GLU A 55 5.97 28.82 -2.10
C GLU A 55 6.11 27.56 -1.26
N LEU A 56 6.17 26.40 -1.93
CA LEU A 56 6.35 25.11 -1.28
C LEU A 56 7.70 25.05 -0.53
N GLU A 57 8.78 25.47 -1.17
CA GLU A 57 10.10 25.57 -0.56
C GLU A 57 10.10 26.49 0.66
N ARG A 58 9.42 27.65 0.60
CA ARG A 58 9.28 28.56 1.72
C ARG A 58 8.50 27.94 2.88
N LEU A 59 7.39 27.23 2.60
CA LEU A 59 6.61 26.51 3.61
C LEU A 59 7.47 25.45 4.31
N LEU A 60 8.27 24.71 3.56
CA LEU A 60 9.11 23.64 4.10
C LEU A 60 10.33 24.15 4.86
N SER A 61 10.89 25.31 4.46
CA SER A 61 12.06 25.93 5.10
C SER A 61 11.69 26.70 6.37
N SER A 62 10.40 26.99 6.60
CA SER A 62 9.96 27.69 7.80
C SER A 62 10.20 26.83 9.04
N PRO A 63 10.86 27.34 10.09
CA PRO A 63 11.03 26.62 11.33
C PRO A 63 9.65 26.31 11.91
N ALA A 64 9.50 25.11 12.50
CA ALA A 64 8.27 24.81 13.23
C ALA A 64 8.09 25.88 14.30
N PRO A 65 6.87 26.51 14.43
CA PRO A 65 6.65 27.51 15.46
C PRO A 65 7.01 26.95 16.84
N ALA A 66 7.62 27.82 17.65
CA ALA A 66 8.04 27.48 19.01
C ALA A 66 6.87 26.97 19.84
N ARG A 67 7.15 26.06 20.75
CA ARG A 67 6.18 25.41 21.67
C ARG A 67 5.19 26.40 22.26
N ASP A 68 3.92 26.26 21.90
CA ASP A 68 2.87 26.79 22.74
C ASP A 68 2.64 25.81 23.91
N ARG A 69 2.88 26.25 25.15
CA ARG A 69 2.92 25.42 26.35
C ARG A 69 1.53 24.98 26.84
N GLY A 70 0.48 25.12 26.04
CA GLY A 70 -0.93 24.94 26.44
C GLY A 70 -1.73 23.88 25.69
N GLY A 71 -1.13 23.02 24.85
CA GLY A 71 -1.87 21.95 24.12
C GLY A 71 -2.16 20.73 24.98
N PRO A 72 -3.19 19.92 24.64
CA PRO A 72 -3.49 18.68 25.34
C PRO A 72 -2.31 17.70 25.32
N PRO A 73 -2.13 16.87 26.38
CA PRO A 73 -0.94 16.03 26.56
C PRO A 73 -0.75 14.89 25.57
N GLU A 74 -1.69 14.68 24.65
CA GLU A 74 -1.68 13.51 23.74
C GLU A 74 -1.01 13.75 22.37
N MET A 75 -0.62 14.98 22.03
CA MET A 75 0.04 15.27 20.75
C MET A 75 1.50 15.68 20.93
N PRO A 76 2.41 15.17 20.07
CA PRO A 76 3.81 15.60 20.09
C PRO A 76 3.94 17.13 19.93
N PRO A 77 4.85 17.78 20.64
CA PRO A 77 5.03 19.23 20.58
C PRO A 77 5.42 19.66 19.14
N GLY A 78 4.70 20.65 18.59
CA GLY A 78 4.91 21.16 17.22
C GLY A 78 3.94 20.61 16.15
N MET A 79 3.17 19.56 16.46
CA MET A 79 2.22 18.94 15.50
C MET A 79 1.12 19.90 14.98
N PRO A 80 0.49 20.77 15.78
CA PRO A 80 -0.55 21.68 15.24
C PRO A 80 -0.02 22.62 14.14
N ALA A 81 1.19 23.12 14.31
CA ALA A 81 1.80 24.02 13.34
C ALA A 81 2.26 23.26 12.08
N LEU A 82 2.78 22.05 12.24
CA LEU A 82 3.12 21.17 11.14
C LEU A 82 1.88 20.75 10.34
N SER A 83 0.75 20.54 11.03
CA SER A 83 -0.54 20.26 10.38
C SER A 83 -1.02 21.43 9.50
N ALA A 84 -0.87 22.67 9.93
CA ALA A 84 -1.21 23.83 9.13
C ALA A 84 -0.29 24.00 7.91
N GLN A 85 1.03 23.78 8.07
CA GLN A 85 1.97 23.77 6.96
C GLN A 85 1.66 22.66 5.95
N SER A 86 1.36 21.47 6.45
CA SER A 86 0.93 20.31 5.64
C SER A 86 -0.33 20.62 4.84
N ALA A 87 -1.38 21.15 5.49
CA ALA A 87 -2.63 21.49 4.81
C ALA A 87 -2.39 22.50 3.67
N ARG A 88 -1.56 23.52 3.92
CA ARG A 88 -1.26 24.55 2.91
C ARG A 88 -0.43 23.98 1.76
N ALA A 89 0.55 23.11 2.03
CA ALA A 89 1.36 22.46 1.00
C ALA A 89 0.51 21.54 0.11
N ARG A 90 -0.38 20.77 0.72
CA ARG A 90 -1.31 19.89 0.01
C ARG A 90 -2.28 20.68 -0.87
N GLU A 91 -2.93 21.70 -0.32
CA GLU A 91 -3.82 22.61 -1.06
C GLU A 91 -3.11 23.24 -2.26
N LEU A 92 -1.86 23.69 -2.06
CA LEU A 92 -1.06 24.29 -3.12
C LEU A 92 -0.85 23.33 -4.30
N ILE A 93 -0.54 22.05 -4.04
CA ILE A 93 -0.34 21.05 -5.09
C ILE A 93 -1.68 20.67 -5.73
N GLU A 94 -2.72 20.40 -4.94
CA GLU A 94 -4.01 19.93 -5.43
C GLU A 94 -4.73 20.97 -6.30
N SER A 95 -4.51 22.27 -6.00
CA SER A 95 -5.15 23.38 -6.73
C SER A 95 -4.50 23.69 -8.08
N GLN A 96 -3.26 23.24 -8.35
CA GLN A 96 -2.62 23.54 -9.63
C GLN A 96 -3.25 22.76 -10.80
N PRO A 97 -3.48 23.40 -11.95
CA PRO A 97 -3.91 22.69 -13.14
C PRO A 97 -2.77 21.83 -13.69
N LEU A 98 -3.08 20.60 -14.13
CA LEU A 98 -2.10 19.76 -14.81
C LEU A 98 -1.84 20.29 -16.23
N PRO A 99 -0.60 20.20 -16.77
CA PRO A 99 -0.34 20.54 -18.18
C PRO A 99 -1.14 19.64 -19.11
N ALA A 100 -1.64 20.22 -20.20
CA ALA A 100 -2.37 19.45 -21.22
C ALA A 100 -1.57 18.22 -21.70
N ALA A 101 -0.27 18.37 -21.93
CA ALA A 101 0.60 17.28 -22.37
C ALA A 101 0.63 16.09 -21.36
N LEU A 102 0.59 16.35 -20.05
CA LEU A 102 0.51 15.29 -19.05
C LEU A 102 -0.90 14.68 -19.01
N ALA A 103 -1.94 15.51 -19.06
CA ALA A 103 -3.31 15.04 -19.09
C ALA A 103 -3.59 14.15 -20.32
N ASP A 104 -3.13 14.56 -21.49
CA ASP A 104 -3.24 13.80 -22.73
C ASP A 104 -2.47 12.47 -22.66
N ALA A 105 -1.26 12.48 -22.08
CA ALA A 105 -0.46 11.29 -21.90
C ALA A 105 -1.12 10.29 -20.92
N VAL A 106 -1.73 10.78 -19.83
CA VAL A 106 -2.50 9.96 -18.89
C VAL A 106 -3.74 9.40 -19.58
N ALA A 107 -4.47 10.21 -20.35
CA ALA A 107 -5.64 9.77 -21.10
C ALA A 107 -5.29 8.64 -22.07
N ALA A 108 -4.24 8.80 -22.86
CA ALA A 108 -3.79 7.77 -23.80
C ALA A 108 -3.33 6.48 -23.10
N ALA A 109 -2.65 6.59 -21.95
CA ALA A 109 -2.24 5.42 -21.17
C ALA A 109 -3.44 4.70 -20.55
N HIS A 110 -4.43 5.45 -20.07
CA HIS A 110 -5.65 4.89 -19.49
C HIS A 110 -6.50 4.18 -20.54
N GLU A 111 -6.64 4.75 -21.72
CA GLU A 111 -7.32 4.10 -22.86
C GLU A 111 -6.64 2.77 -23.24
N ARG A 112 -5.31 2.75 -23.33
CA ARG A 112 -4.57 1.50 -23.57
C ARG A 112 -4.80 0.47 -22.47
N LEU A 113 -4.86 0.90 -21.22
CA LEU A 113 -5.14 0.03 -20.08
C LEU A 113 -6.55 -0.56 -20.18
N GLU A 114 -7.56 0.25 -20.47
CA GLU A 114 -8.95 -0.22 -20.65
C GLU A 114 -9.10 -1.25 -21.78
N LEU A 115 -8.36 -1.07 -22.88
CA LEU A 115 -8.35 -2.00 -24.01
C LEU A 115 -7.71 -3.35 -23.67
N ARG A 116 -6.73 -3.36 -22.77
CA ARG A 116 -6.04 -4.59 -22.31
C ARG A 116 -6.73 -5.27 -21.14
N ALA A 117 -7.60 -4.56 -20.42
CA ALA A 117 -8.21 -5.05 -19.21
C ALA A 117 -9.05 -6.32 -19.43
N GLY A 118 -8.62 -7.41 -18.82
CA GLY A 118 -9.25 -8.73 -18.87
C GLY A 118 -10.32 -8.96 -17.81
N ALA A 119 -10.73 -10.23 -17.64
CA ALA A 119 -11.60 -10.67 -16.57
C ALA A 119 -10.93 -10.51 -15.17
N GLY A 120 -11.73 -10.48 -14.11
CA GLY A 120 -11.24 -10.30 -12.74
C GLY A 120 -11.04 -8.84 -12.32
N ARG A 121 -11.43 -7.88 -13.14
CA ARG A 121 -11.29 -6.45 -12.88
C ARG A 121 -12.60 -5.79 -12.47
N LEU A 122 -12.53 -4.92 -11.47
CA LEU A 122 -13.70 -4.16 -11.06
C LEU A 122 -14.10 -3.17 -12.14
N ARG A 123 -15.34 -3.27 -12.59
CA ARG A 123 -15.97 -2.35 -13.53
C ARG A 123 -17.23 -1.74 -12.92
N GLY A 124 -17.46 -0.49 -13.14
CA GLY A 124 -18.67 0.21 -12.69
C GLY A 124 -19.52 0.71 -13.85
N ALA A 125 -20.75 1.13 -13.60
CA ALA A 125 -21.57 1.80 -14.59
C ALA A 125 -20.84 3.02 -15.14
N GLY A 126 -20.67 3.09 -16.47
CA GLY A 126 -20.10 4.24 -17.14
C GLY A 126 -21.11 5.41 -17.14
N GLU A 127 -20.62 6.64 -17.03
CA GLU A 127 -21.45 7.82 -17.27
C GLU A 127 -21.90 7.84 -18.74
N GLY A 128 -23.19 8.03 -18.98
CA GLY A 128 -23.76 8.19 -20.33
C GLY A 128 -24.06 6.90 -21.09
N GLY A 129 -24.17 5.72 -20.45
CA GLY A 129 -24.62 4.48 -21.12
C GLY A 129 -23.59 3.80 -22.02
N GLN A 130 -22.34 4.22 -21.99
CA GLN A 130 -21.20 3.51 -22.56
C GLN A 130 -20.75 2.43 -21.56
N GLY A 131 -20.17 1.32 -22.05
CA GLY A 131 -19.84 0.13 -21.25
C GLY A 131 -19.19 0.40 -19.89
N ALA A 132 -19.27 -0.56 -18.97
CA ALA A 132 -18.80 -0.39 -17.60
C ALA A 132 -17.32 0.06 -17.55
N ALA A 133 -17.06 1.25 -17.01
CA ALA A 133 -15.72 1.84 -16.92
C ALA A 133 -14.81 0.99 -16.04
N LEU A 134 -13.56 0.80 -16.47
CA LEU A 134 -12.52 0.16 -15.67
C LEU A 134 -12.26 1.00 -14.43
N ARG A 135 -12.19 0.34 -13.26
CA ARG A 135 -11.78 0.98 -12.03
C ARG A 135 -10.32 0.66 -11.73
N VAL A 136 -9.64 1.65 -11.21
CA VAL A 136 -8.21 1.56 -10.91
C VAL A 136 -7.91 1.93 -9.47
N ALA A 137 -6.77 1.48 -8.99
CA ALA A 137 -6.11 2.00 -7.81
C ALA A 137 -5.09 3.04 -8.25
N VAL A 138 -5.14 4.25 -7.66
CA VAL A 138 -4.13 5.30 -7.83
C VAL A 138 -3.31 5.35 -6.56
N ARG A 139 -2.02 5.03 -6.66
CA ARG A 139 -1.16 4.82 -5.48
C ARG A 139 0.18 5.52 -5.62
N SER A 140 0.68 6.05 -4.53
CA SER A 140 2.05 6.59 -4.48
C SER A 140 3.09 5.48 -4.49
N SER A 141 4.24 5.78 -5.11
CA SER A 141 5.43 4.93 -5.14
C SER A 141 6.65 5.83 -4.94
N ALA A 142 6.99 6.09 -3.67
CA ALA A 142 8.09 6.99 -3.34
C ALA A 142 9.43 6.29 -3.55
N VAL A 143 10.37 6.96 -4.23
CA VAL A 143 11.71 6.42 -4.50
C VAL A 143 12.45 6.07 -3.21
N SER A 144 12.20 6.83 -2.13
CA SER A 144 12.84 6.65 -0.82
C SER A 144 12.06 5.72 0.13
N GLU A 145 10.96 5.08 -0.30
CA GLU A 145 10.04 4.37 0.60
C GLU A 145 10.63 3.13 1.28
N ASP A 146 11.59 2.48 0.62
CA ASP A 146 12.24 1.25 1.10
C ASP A 146 13.78 1.39 1.16
N GLY A 147 14.27 2.59 1.46
CA GLY A 147 15.71 2.83 1.67
C GLY A 147 16.20 2.20 2.97
N ASP A 148 17.52 1.91 3.03
CA ASP A 148 18.18 1.28 4.17
C ASP A 148 17.84 1.96 5.50
N GLY A 149 17.10 1.25 6.37
CA GLY A 149 16.80 1.66 7.73
C GLY A 149 15.55 2.52 7.95
N ALA A 150 14.70 2.74 6.94
CA ALA A 150 13.50 3.56 7.09
C ALA A 150 12.29 2.95 6.37
N SER A 151 11.31 2.45 7.10
CA SER A 151 10.03 2.01 6.54
C SER A 151 9.03 3.17 6.50
N PHE A 152 8.68 3.63 5.30
CA PHE A 152 7.59 4.59 5.06
C PHE A 152 6.21 3.91 4.92
N ALA A 153 6.07 2.68 5.44
CA ALA A 153 4.82 1.93 5.35
C ALA A 153 3.64 2.74 5.92
N GLY A 154 2.56 2.84 5.15
CA GLY A 154 1.34 3.53 5.56
C GLY A 154 1.39 5.06 5.57
N GLN A 155 2.49 5.69 5.12
CA GLN A 155 2.62 7.15 5.12
C GLN A 155 2.07 7.84 3.87
N TYR A 156 1.90 7.09 2.79
CA TYR A 156 1.44 7.59 1.50
C TYR A 156 0.07 7.02 1.14
N GLU A 157 -0.74 7.84 0.50
CA GLU A 157 -2.13 7.51 0.23
C GLU A 157 -2.28 6.60 -1.02
N THR A 158 -3.26 5.69 -0.94
CA THR A 158 -3.75 4.88 -2.05
C THR A 158 -5.26 5.09 -2.17
N TYR A 159 -5.74 5.31 -3.38
CA TYR A 159 -7.15 5.55 -3.68
C TYR A 159 -7.68 4.40 -4.53
N LEU A 160 -8.66 3.67 -4.01
CA LEU A 160 -9.25 2.51 -4.65
C LEU A 160 -10.60 2.83 -5.29
N GLY A 161 -10.86 2.28 -6.47
CA GLY A 161 -12.15 2.42 -7.15
C GLY A 161 -12.27 3.66 -8.02
N VAL A 162 -11.17 4.32 -8.33
CA VAL A 162 -11.13 5.51 -9.21
C VAL A 162 -11.54 5.10 -10.62
N ALA A 163 -12.41 5.90 -11.27
CA ALA A 163 -12.87 5.63 -12.62
C ALA A 163 -12.84 6.88 -13.51
N GLY A 164 -12.38 6.70 -14.74
CA GLY A 164 -12.30 7.74 -15.74
C GLY A 164 -11.13 8.70 -15.55
N VAL A 165 -10.65 9.23 -16.67
CA VAL A 165 -9.45 10.08 -16.74
C VAL A 165 -9.52 11.32 -15.83
N PRO A 166 -10.63 12.07 -15.72
CA PRO A 166 -10.69 13.25 -14.86
C PRO A 166 -10.41 12.90 -13.37
N GLU A 167 -11.00 11.80 -12.89
CA GLU A 167 -10.78 11.35 -11.51
C GLU A 167 -9.36 10.80 -11.31
N VAL A 168 -8.81 10.08 -12.27
CA VAL A 168 -7.41 9.64 -12.25
C VAL A 168 -6.47 10.84 -12.12
N LEU A 169 -6.65 11.89 -12.92
CA LEU A 169 -5.85 13.11 -12.86
C LEU A 169 -5.99 13.83 -11.50
N ARG A 170 -7.19 13.84 -10.93
CA ARG A 170 -7.43 14.39 -9.59
C ARG A 170 -6.68 13.61 -8.52
N HIS A 171 -6.70 12.28 -8.59
CA HIS A 171 -6.06 11.43 -7.60
C HIS A 171 -4.53 11.36 -7.75
N ILE A 172 -4.00 11.56 -8.95
CA ILE A 172 -2.54 11.75 -9.15
C ILE A 172 -2.07 12.97 -8.34
N ARG A 173 -2.77 14.11 -8.42
CA ARG A 173 -2.44 15.31 -7.61
C ARG A 173 -2.51 15.03 -6.11
N LYS A 174 -3.53 14.28 -5.66
CA LYS A 174 -3.66 13.88 -4.26
C LYS A 174 -2.51 12.97 -3.81
N CYS A 175 -2.10 12.00 -4.63
CA CYS A 175 -0.92 11.18 -4.35
C CYS A 175 0.32 12.04 -4.16
N TRP A 176 0.57 13.00 -5.05
CA TRP A 176 1.68 13.93 -4.88
C TRP A 176 1.56 14.79 -3.62
N ALA A 177 0.35 15.26 -3.32
CA ALA A 177 0.08 16.04 -2.10
C ALA A 177 0.28 15.19 -0.82
N SER A 178 0.02 13.88 -0.85
CA SER A 178 0.20 12.99 0.31
C SER A 178 1.65 12.96 0.81
N GLY A 179 2.62 13.16 -0.08
CA GLY A 179 4.02 13.32 0.26
C GLY A 179 4.30 14.50 1.20
N TYR A 180 3.38 15.44 1.33
CA TYR A 180 3.46 16.61 2.22
C TYR A 180 2.50 16.49 3.42
N SER A 181 2.05 15.29 3.77
CA SER A 181 1.32 15.05 5.01
C SER A 181 2.16 15.42 6.23
N ALA A 182 1.53 15.85 7.33
CA ALA A 182 2.23 16.22 8.56
C ALA A 182 3.13 15.08 9.05
N HIS A 183 2.65 13.84 8.91
CA HIS A 183 3.40 12.64 9.28
C HIS A 183 4.65 12.44 8.41
N ALA A 184 4.51 12.54 7.09
CA ALA A 184 5.62 12.43 6.15
C ALA A 184 6.65 13.56 6.34
N MET A 185 6.20 14.77 6.66
CA MET A 185 7.07 15.92 6.96
C MET A 185 7.83 15.71 8.27
N GLU A 186 7.17 15.24 9.34
CA GLU A 186 7.82 15.00 10.63
C GLU A 186 8.85 13.86 10.54
N TYR A 187 8.49 12.78 9.85
CA TYR A 187 9.40 11.65 9.66
C TYR A 187 10.72 12.07 8.99
N ARG A 188 10.64 12.87 7.91
CA ARG A 188 11.83 13.39 7.23
C ARG A 188 12.68 14.29 8.10
N ARG A 189 12.06 15.11 8.94
CA ARG A 189 12.79 15.94 9.92
C ARG A 189 13.62 15.08 10.86
N ARG A 190 13.06 13.94 11.31
CA ARG A 190 13.76 13.01 12.22
C ARG A 190 14.97 12.35 11.57
N LEU A 191 14.89 12.07 10.28
CA LEU A 191 16.00 11.46 9.53
C LEU A 191 17.14 12.44 9.21
N GLY A 192 17.09 13.68 9.71
CA GLY A 192 18.13 14.70 9.45
C GLY A 192 18.11 15.25 8.03
N GLY A 193 17.15 14.88 7.23
CA GLY A 193 16.88 15.40 5.90
C GLY A 193 16.24 16.79 5.96
N GLY A 194 16.93 17.80 6.46
CA GLY A 194 16.46 19.19 6.53
C GLY A 194 16.34 19.91 5.18
N GLY A 195 16.42 19.16 4.08
CA GLY A 195 16.17 19.68 2.74
C GLY A 195 14.68 19.65 2.38
N PRO A 196 14.24 20.54 1.46
CA PRO A 196 12.92 20.40 0.86
C PRO A 196 12.79 19.00 0.27
N LEU A 197 11.56 18.44 0.30
CA LEU A 197 11.26 17.28 -0.54
C LEU A 197 11.84 17.57 -1.91
N SER A 198 12.74 16.70 -2.37
CA SER A 198 12.97 16.65 -3.79
C SER A 198 11.59 16.36 -4.41
N THR A 199 11.08 17.30 -5.17
CA THR A 199 9.83 17.11 -5.94
C THR A 199 9.98 15.93 -6.92
N HIS A 200 11.17 15.33 -6.98
CA HIS A 200 11.55 14.20 -7.82
C HIS A 200 11.33 12.83 -7.17
N ASP A 201 10.87 12.75 -5.91
CA ASP A 201 10.91 11.49 -5.16
C ASP A 201 9.59 10.71 -5.17
N LEU A 202 8.51 11.22 -5.78
CA LEU A 202 7.21 10.58 -5.70
C LEU A 202 6.61 10.26 -7.08
N ALA A 203 6.81 9.03 -7.51
CA ALA A 203 6.09 8.46 -8.63
C ALA A 203 4.64 8.07 -8.23
N VAL A 204 3.76 7.96 -9.21
CA VAL A 204 2.37 7.52 -9.00
C VAL A 204 2.07 6.35 -9.91
N GLY A 205 1.65 5.23 -9.32
CA GLY A 205 1.13 4.07 -10.03
C GLY A 205 -0.39 4.19 -10.25
N VAL A 206 -0.84 3.82 -11.43
CA VAL A 206 -2.25 3.62 -11.77
C VAL A 206 -2.37 2.17 -12.22
N VAL A 207 -3.03 1.34 -11.43
CA VAL A 207 -3.16 -0.09 -11.68
C VAL A 207 -4.63 -0.51 -11.68
N GLU A 208 -4.97 -1.52 -12.47
CA GLU A 208 -6.31 -2.10 -12.48
C GLU A 208 -6.73 -2.52 -11.07
N LEU A 209 -7.97 -2.27 -10.70
CA LEU A 209 -8.52 -2.75 -9.45
C LEU A 209 -9.12 -4.15 -9.65
N VAL A 210 -8.52 -5.15 -9.01
CA VAL A 210 -9.06 -6.52 -8.99
C VAL A 210 -10.39 -6.53 -8.24
N ASP A 211 -11.45 -7.11 -8.81
CA ASP A 211 -12.72 -7.32 -8.10
C ASP A 211 -12.55 -8.44 -7.08
N ALA A 212 -12.04 -8.09 -5.92
CA ALA A 212 -11.63 -9.04 -4.91
C ALA A 212 -12.83 -9.70 -4.22
N ARG A 213 -12.89 -11.05 -4.24
CA ARG A 213 -13.71 -11.85 -3.34
C ARG A 213 -13.13 -11.84 -1.94
N SER A 214 -11.82 -11.99 -1.84
CA SER A 214 -11.01 -11.94 -0.63
C SER A 214 -9.61 -11.41 -0.97
N ALA A 215 -8.98 -10.77 0.00
CA ALA A 215 -7.64 -10.25 -0.13
C ALA A 215 -6.94 -10.24 1.24
N GLY A 216 -5.63 -10.09 1.23
CA GLY A 216 -4.85 -10.08 2.45
C GLY A 216 -3.35 -10.05 2.19
N VAL A 217 -2.62 -10.60 3.14
CA VAL A 217 -1.16 -10.64 3.14
C VAL A 217 -0.66 -12.06 3.44
N ALA A 218 0.46 -12.42 2.82
CA ALA A 218 1.21 -13.62 3.12
C ALA A 218 2.63 -13.24 3.52
N PHE A 219 3.07 -13.71 4.68
CA PHE A 219 4.42 -13.49 5.20
C PHE A 219 5.24 -14.76 5.02
N THR A 220 6.47 -14.63 4.54
CA THR A 220 7.37 -15.78 4.40
C THR A 220 8.21 -16.07 5.65
N LEU A 221 7.84 -15.47 6.77
CA LEU A 221 8.22 -15.83 8.13
C LEU A 221 7.07 -15.47 9.07
N ASP A 222 7.12 -15.93 10.31
CA ASP A 222 6.19 -15.44 11.34
C ASP A 222 6.56 -14.00 11.72
N PRO A 223 5.72 -13.00 11.42
CA PRO A 223 6.03 -11.59 11.67
C PRO A 223 6.10 -11.23 13.16
N VAL A 224 5.62 -12.10 14.06
CA VAL A 224 5.64 -11.89 15.51
C VAL A 224 6.90 -12.47 16.15
N THR A 225 7.33 -13.65 15.70
CA THR A 225 8.44 -14.40 16.30
C THR A 225 9.72 -14.37 15.48
N GLY A 226 9.65 -14.03 14.18
CA GLY A 226 10.77 -14.12 13.25
C GLY A 226 11.09 -15.55 12.79
N ASP A 227 10.24 -16.53 13.12
CA ASP A 227 10.44 -17.92 12.75
C ASP A 227 10.29 -18.12 11.23
N ARG A 228 11.39 -18.52 10.58
CA ARG A 228 11.46 -18.79 9.14
C ARG A 228 10.96 -20.17 8.74
N SER A 229 10.70 -21.06 9.70
CA SER A 229 10.11 -22.38 9.41
C SER A 229 8.59 -22.29 9.17
N THR A 230 8.00 -21.13 9.43
CA THR A 230 6.57 -20.89 9.38
C THR A 230 6.22 -19.79 8.38
N LEU A 231 5.24 -20.06 7.51
CA LEU A 231 4.58 -19.03 6.70
C LEU A 231 3.26 -18.64 7.36
N VAL A 232 2.90 -17.36 7.23
CA VAL A 232 1.65 -16.83 7.79
C VAL A 232 0.79 -16.24 6.68
N VAL A 233 -0.50 -16.55 6.67
CA VAL A 233 -1.47 -15.93 5.76
C VAL A 233 -2.58 -15.29 6.58
N GLU A 234 -2.87 -14.03 6.27
CA GLU A 234 -3.95 -13.26 6.87
C GLU A 234 -4.87 -12.73 5.80
N ALA A 235 -6.18 -12.85 6.02
CA ALA A 235 -7.16 -12.55 4.99
C ALA A 235 -8.49 -12.06 5.55
N ASN A 236 -9.17 -11.26 4.72
CA ASN A 236 -10.56 -10.90 4.91
C ASN A 236 -11.32 -10.99 3.58
N TRP A 237 -12.63 -10.96 3.66
CA TRP A 237 -13.50 -10.75 2.50
C TRP A 237 -13.34 -9.36 1.92
N GLY A 238 -13.49 -9.24 0.61
CA GLY A 238 -13.38 -7.98 -0.12
C GLY A 238 -11.94 -7.53 -0.34
N PHE A 239 -11.71 -6.21 -0.31
CA PHE A 239 -10.39 -5.61 -0.56
C PHE A 239 -9.47 -5.70 0.66
N GLY A 240 -8.16 -5.76 0.43
CA GLY A 240 -7.13 -5.98 1.45
C GLY A 240 -6.91 -4.83 2.43
N GLU A 241 -7.45 -3.63 2.15
CA GLU A 241 -7.25 -2.45 2.99
C GLU A 241 -7.64 -2.67 4.45
N SER A 242 -8.72 -3.42 4.71
CA SER A 242 -9.18 -3.74 6.07
C SER A 242 -8.21 -4.61 6.85
N VAL A 243 -7.42 -5.45 6.17
CA VAL A 243 -6.38 -6.30 6.78
C VAL A 243 -5.13 -5.47 7.04
N VAL A 244 -4.59 -4.81 6.00
CA VAL A 244 -3.34 -4.06 6.06
C VAL A 244 -3.42 -2.88 7.04
N SER A 245 -4.58 -2.23 7.15
CA SER A 245 -4.80 -1.13 8.11
C SER A 245 -5.08 -1.58 9.55
N GLY A 246 -5.23 -2.89 9.81
CA GLY A 246 -5.52 -3.43 11.14
C GLY A 246 -6.92 -3.11 11.67
N HIS A 247 -7.85 -2.72 10.80
CA HIS A 247 -9.23 -2.39 11.21
C HIS A 247 -10.07 -3.60 11.59
N VAL A 248 -9.64 -4.80 11.21
CA VAL A 248 -10.37 -6.05 11.47
C VAL A 248 -9.46 -7.10 12.10
N SER A 249 -10.05 -8.06 12.81
CA SER A 249 -9.39 -9.32 13.16
C SER A 249 -9.59 -10.28 11.99
N PRO A 250 -8.56 -10.48 11.13
CA PRO A 250 -8.68 -11.29 9.92
C PRO A 250 -8.71 -12.79 10.25
N ASP A 251 -9.02 -13.60 9.26
CA ASP A 251 -8.69 -15.02 9.29
C ASP A 251 -7.17 -15.17 9.24
N HIS A 252 -6.66 -16.18 9.96
CA HIS A 252 -5.23 -16.39 10.14
C HIS A 252 -4.88 -17.87 9.97
N TRP A 253 -3.85 -18.15 9.20
CA TRP A 253 -3.28 -19.48 9.02
C TRP A 253 -1.78 -19.44 9.25
N THR A 254 -1.27 -20.46 9.92
CA THR A 254 0.16 -20.77 9.92
C THR A 254 0.39 -22.06 9.14
N VAL A 255 1.41 -22.06 8.31
CA VAL A 255 1.76 -23.17 7.42
C VAL A 255 3.21 -23.54 7.65
N ASP A 256 3.48 -24.80 7.88
CA ASP A 256 4.84 -25.32 7.96
C ASP A 256 5.51 -25.19 6.57
N ARG A 257 6.67 -24.57 6.52
CA ARG A 257 7.36 -24.22 5.27
C ARG A 257 7.77 -25.46 4.48
N ASP A 258 8.27 -26.48 5.15
CA ASP A 258 8.89 -27.64 4.50
C ASP A 258 7.82 -28.60 3.98
N SER A 259 6.80 -28.89 4.77
CA SER A 259 5.74 -29.83 4.40
C SER A 259 4.57 -29.18 3.64
N GLY A 260 4.37 -27.86 3.77
CA GLY A 260 3.18 -27.17 3.28
C GLY A 260 1.91 -27.51 4.04
N GLU A 261 2.02 -28.15 5.22
CA GLU A 261 0.88 -28.46 6.07
C GLU A 261 0.38 -27.22 6.81
N ILE A 262 -0.94 -27.05 6.87
CA ILE A 262 -1.57 -25.99 7.65
C ILE A 262 -1.58 -26.41 9.12
N VAL A 263 -0.71 -25.77 9.92
CA VAL A 263 -0.53 -26.08 11.35
C VAL A 263 -1.66 -25.48 12.17
N THR A 264 -2.03 -24.23 11.90
CA THR A 264 -3.14 -23.58 12.60
C THR A 264 -4.12 -22.92 11.64
N ARG A 265 -5.38 -22.86 12.07
CA ARG A 265 -6.45 -22.10 11.41
C ARG A 265 -7.23 -21.35 12.48
N ARG A 266 -7.34 -20.05 12.32
CA ARG A 266 -8.16 -19.22 13.20
C ARG A 266 -9.07 -18.34 12.34
N THR A 267 -10.37 -18.55 12.46
CA THR A 267 -11.36 -17.66 11.85
C THR A 267 -11.47 -16.40 12.69
N GLY A 268 -11.18 -15.25 12.08
CA GLY A 268 -11.27 -13.96 12.72
C GLY A 268 -12.71 -13.48 12.89
N ALA A 269 -12.90 -12.46 13.71
CA ALA A 269 -14.24 -11.87 13.92
C ALA A 269 -14.78 -11.19 12.64
N LYS A 270 -13.89 -10.67 11.79
CA LYS A 270 -14.21 -10.01 10.50
C LYS A 270 -15.49 -9.16 10.59
N SER A 271 -15.56 -8.30 11.63
CA SER A 271 -16.75 -7.47 11.90
C SER A 271 -17.08 -6.49 10.77
N SER A 272 -16.10 -6.18 9.94
CA SER A 272 -16.24 -5.32 8.77
C SER A 272 -15.42 -5.84 7.60
N TRP A 273 -15.76 -5.39 6.40
CA TRP A 273 -15.07 -5.71 5.16
C TRP A 273 -14.94 -4.48 4.26
N SER A 274 -13.92 -4.42 3.44
CA SER A 274 -13.75 -3.35 2.45
C SER A 274 -14.41 -3.77 1.14
N VAL A 275 -15.40 -2.99 0.67
CA VAL A 275 -16.14 -3.27 -0.55
C VAL A 275 -16.30 -2.01 -1.40
N PHE A 276 -16.46 -2.20 -2.71
CA PHE A 276 -16.80 -1.08 -3.57
C PHE A 276 -18.26 -0.69 -3.39
N SER A 277 -18.51 0.58 -3.03
CA SER A 277 -19.84 1.16 -2.92
C SER A 277 -20.18 1.95 -4.19
N PRO A 278 -21.12 1.48 -5.02
CA PRO A 278 -21.56 2.24 -6.19
C PRO A 278 -22.12 3.63 -5.84
N ALA A 279 -22.78 3.76 -4.68
CA ALA A 279 -23.35 5.01 -4.22
C ALA A 279 -22.28 6.04 -3.82
N ALA A 280 -21.16 5.58 -3.22
CA ALA A 280 -20.04 6.43 -2.85
C ALA A 280 -19.01 6.58 -3.99
N GLY A 281 -19.07 5.74 -5.03
CA GLY A 281 -18.10 5.71 -6.13
C GLY A 281 -16.69 5.29 -5.73
N GLN A 282 -16.51 4.70 -4.55
CA GLN A 282 -15.21 4.33 -3.98
C GLN A 282 -15.32 3.05 -3.13
N VAL A 283 -14.17 2.52 -2.74
CA VAL A 283 -14.10 1.44 -1.73
C VAL A 283 -14.40 2.03 -0.35
N VAL A 284 -15.26 1.37 0.39
CA VAL A 284 -15.68 1.77 1.75
C VAL A 284 -15.60 0.58 2.70
N LEU A 285 -15.45 0.87 3.97
CA LEU A 285 -15.53 -0.13 5.03
C LEU A 285 -16.98 -0.24 5.50
N GLU A 286 -17.57 -1.42 5.37
CA GLU A 286 -18.94 -1.71 5.79
C GLU A 286 -18.99 -2.86 6.80
N PRO A 287 -20.04 -2.98 7.63
CA PRO A 287 -20.26 -4.18 8.45
C PRO A 287 -20.31 -5.42 7.57
N ALA A 288 -19.57 -6.46 7.95
CA ALA A 288 -19.56 -7.72 7.22
C ALA A 288 -20.89 -8.46 7.43
N PRO A 289 -21.47 -9.09 6.39
CA PRO A 289 -22.61 -9.99 6.54
C PRO A 289 -22.30 -11.12 7.54
N ALA A 290 -23.21 -11.41 8.44
CA ALA A 290 -22.98 -12.37 9.54
C ALA A 290 -22.56 -13.77 9.04
N ASP A 291 -23.12 -14.21 7.92
CA ASP A 291 -22.76 -15.49 7.30
C ASP A 291 -21.33 -15.51 6.76
N ARG A 292 -20.78 -14.38 6.34
CA ARG A 292 -19.38 -14.23 5.90
C ARG A 292 -18.42 -14.05 7.08
N ALA A 293 -18.82 -13.26 8.07
CA ALA A 293 -18.02 -13.09 9.28
C ALA A 293 -17.70 -14.42 9.98
N ALA A 294 -18.65 -15.34 9.98
CA ALA A 294 -18.54 -16.64 10.65
C ALA A 294 -17.76 -17.72 9.86
N ARG A 295 -17.40 -17.49 8.60
CA ARG A 295 -16.75 -18.50 7.75
C ARG A 295 -15.36 -18.05 7.30
N PRO A 296 -14.40 -18.97 7.14
CA PRO A 296 -13.11 -18.67 6.52
C PRO A 296 -13.30 -18.07 5.12
N CYS A 297 -12.51 -17.05 4.79
CA CYS A 297 -12.57 -16.40 3.47
C CYS A 297 -11.70 -17.10 2.41
N LEU A 298 -10.89 -18.09 2.82
CA LEU A 298 -10.06 -18.91 1.96
C LEU A 298 -10.33 -20.40 2.19
N THR A 299 -10.12 -21.19 1.15
CA THR A 299 -9.98 -22.65 1.23
C THR A 299 -8.54 -23.03 1.57
N ASP A 300 -8.32 -24.26 2.04
CA ASP A 300 -6.97 -24.78 2.31
C ASP A 300 -6.08 -24.79 1.08
N ASP A 301 -6.64 -25.07 -0.10
CA ASP A 301 -5.87 -25.09 -1.35
C ASP A 301 -5.43 -23.69 -1.77
N GLU A 302 -6.27 -22.68 -1.54
CA GLU A 302 -5.91 -21.27 -1.76
C GLU A 302 -4.80 -20.84 -0.79
N VAL A 303 -4.89 -21.21 0.49
CA VAL A 303 -3.83 -20.92 1.47
C VAL A 303 -2.50 -21.54 1.06
N ARG A 304 -2.48 -22.84 0.71
CA ARG A 304 -1.25 -23.51 0.26
C ARG A 304 -0.70 -22.91 -1.03
N HIS A 305 -1.56 -22.48 -1.95
CA HIS A 305 -1.13 -21.81 -3.18
C HIS A 305 -0.47 -20.47 -2.89
N LEU A 306 -1.09 -19.65 -2.04
CA LEU A 306 -0.53 -18.35 -1.63
C LEU A 306 0.83 -18.52 -0.95
N CYS A 307 0.99 -19.51 -0.08
CA CYS A 307 2.27 -19.85 0.54
C CYS A 307 3.33 -20.23 -0.50
N ARG A 308 2.99 -21.05 -1.49
CA ARG A 308 3.92 -21.41 -2.58
C ARG A 308 4.32 -20.19 -3.39
N GLU A 309 3.38 -19.33 -3.77
CA GLU A 309 3.69 -18.12 -4.53
C GLU A 309 4.55 -17.15 -3.71
N ALA A 310 4.27 -16.97 -2.42
CA ALA A 310 5.08 -16.13 -1.54
C ALA A 310 6.52 -16.68 -1.40
N THR A 311 6.69 -17.99 -1.25
CA THR A 311 8.01 -18.63 -1.20
C THR A 311 8.78 -18.45 -2.52
N ARG A 312 8.13 -18.60 -3.67
CA ARG A 312 8.75 -18.35 -4.98
C ARG A 312 9.17 -16.88 -5.15
N ILE A 313 8.39 -15.95 -4.61
CA ILE A 313 8.73 -14.50 -4.62
C ILE A 313 9.95 -14.27 -3.72
N GLU A 314 10.01 -14.88 -2.52
CA GLU A 314 11.17 -14.81 -1.64
C GLU A 314 12.44 -15.35 -2.33
N GLU A 315 12.35 -16.50 -3.00
CA GLU A 315 13.45 -17.08 -3.78
C GLU A 315 13.93 -16.13 -4.89
N ALA A 316 13.00 -15.55 -5.64
CA ALA A 316 13.29 -14.56 -6.68
C ALA A 316 13.89 -13.26 -6.12
N ALA A 317 13.59 -12.93 -4.86
CA ALA A 317 14.15 -11.81 -4.12
C ALA A 317 15.49 -12.15 -3.40
N GLY A 318 16.11 -13.28 -3.74
CA GLY A 318 17.41 -13.70 -3.18
C GLY A 318 17.32 -14.32 -1.78
N GLY A 319 16.17 -14.88 -1.39
CA GLY A 319 15.96 -15.54 -0.10
C GLY A 319 15.74 -14.57 1.08
N VAL A 320 15.48 -13.29 0.79
CA VAL A 320 15.09 -12.30 1.79
C VAL A 320 13.60 -12.49 2.10
N PRO A 321 13.21 -12.64 3.38
CA PRO A 321 11.81 -12.77 3.74
C PRO A 321 10.93 -11.68 3.17
N GLN A 322 9.72 -12.03 2.79
CA GLN A 322 8.80 -11.16 2.07
C GLN A 322 7.45 -11.02 2.79
N ASP A 323 6.90 -9.84 2.66
CA ASP A 323 5.53 -9.48 2.92
C ASP A 323 4.84 -9.31 1.54
N VAL A 324 3.86 -10.17 1.24
CA VAL A 324 3.24 -10.29 -0.07
C VAL A 324 1.74 -9.98 0.02
N GLU A 325 1.32 -8.88 -0.57
CA GLU A 325 -0.10 -8.53 -0.69
C GLU A 325 -0.71 -9.21 -1.92
N TRP A 326 -1.90 -9.78 -1.74
CA TRP A 326 -2.58 -10.53 -2.78
C TRP A 326 -4.10 -10.29 -2.76
N ALA A 327 -4.76 -10.63 -3.88
CA ALA A 327 -6.21 -10.67 -4.00
C ALA A 327 -6.66 -11.89 -4.79
N ILE A 328 -7.83 -12.43 -4.44
CA ILE A 328 -8.52 -13.46 -5.21
C ILE A 328 -9.73 -12.83 -5.89
N ALA A 329 -9.68 -12.79 -7.22
CA ALA A 329 -10.77 -12.24 -8.03
C ALA A 329 -12.04 -13.07 -7.89
N ARG A 330 -13.19 -12.39 -7.92
CA ARG A 330 -14.50 -12.99 -7.69
C ARG A 330 -14.99 -13.88 -8.82
N ASP A 331 -14.71 -13.50 -10.05
CA ASP A 331 -15.29 -14.06 -11.28
C ASP A 331 -14.32 -14.94 -12.08
N LEU A 332 -13.18 -15.26 -11.51
CA LEU A 332 -12.19 -16.15 -12.12
C LEU A 332 -12.07 -17.47 -11.35
N PRO A 333 -11.84 -18.59 -12.06
CA PRO A 333 -11.59 -19.88 -11.40
C PRO A 333 -10.20 -19.86 -10.74
N PHE A 334 -10.06 -20.59 -9.62
CA PHE A 334 -8.78 -20.90 -9.03
C PHE A 334 -7.98 -21.89 -9.92
N PRO A 335 -6.66 -21.73 -10.11
CA PRO A 335 -5.79 -20.73 -9.48
C PRO A 335 -5.70 -19.38 -10.23
N ASP A 336 -6.31 -19.24 -11.40
CA ASP A 336 -6.26 -18.02 -12.22
C ASP A 336 -6.87 -16.78 -11.55
N SER A 337 -7.63 -16.99 -10.47
CA SER A 337 -8.19 -15.89 -9.67
C SER A 337 -7.19 -15.18 -8.78
N VAL A 338 -6.00 -15.76 -8.54
CA VAL A 338 -5.01 -15.19 -7.61
C VAL A 338 -4.17 -14.14 -8.31
N PHE A 339 -4.13 -12.93 -7.73
CA PHE A 339 -3.30 -11.80 -8.17
C PHE A 339 -2.35 -11.40 -7.06
N ILE A 340 -1.08 -11.18 -7.40
CA ILE A 340 -0.11 -10.54 -6.51
C ILE A 340 -0.20 -9.03 -6.74
N LEU A 341 -0.42 -8.27 -5.68
CA LEU A 341 -0.64 -6.83 -5.72
C LEU A 341 0.61 -6.01 -5.37
N GLN A 342 1.42 -6.55 -4.48
CA GLN A 342 2.66 -5.95 -4.01
C GLN A 342 3.50 -7.00 -3.29
N HIS A 343 4.82 -6.82 -3.28
CA HIS A 343 5.68 -7.47 -2.30
C HIS A 343 6.74 -6.49 -1.79
N ARG A 344 7.25 -6.74 -0.60
CA ARG A 344 8.36 -5.99 -0.01
C ARG A 344 9.19 -6.90 0.90
N PRO A 345 10.51 -6.61 1.04
CA PRO A 345 11.32 -7.24 2.06
C PRO A 345 10.73 -7.01 3.45
N GLU A 346 10.71 -8.06 4.26
CA GLU A 346 10.48 -7.93 5.68
C GLU A 346 11.78 -7.46 6.34
N THR A 347 11.76 -6.30 7.02
CA THR A 347 12.96 -5.64 7.53
C THR A 347 13.10 -5.66 9.06
N THR A 348 12.07 -6.12 9.77
CA THR A 348 12.05 -6.12 11.23
C THR A 348 12.97 -7.19 11.82
N TRP A 349 13.08 -8.32 11.11
CA TRP A 349 13.84 -9.50 11.51
C TRP A 349 15.10 -9.71 10.67
N ASP A 350 15.71 -8.64 10.18
CA ASP A 350 16.95 -8.74 9.40
C ASP A 350 18.08 -9.29 10.29
N ALA A 351 18.56 -10.49 9.93
CA ALA A 351 19.61 -11.19 10.66
C ALA A 351 20.99 -10.51 10.55
N SER A 352 21.14 -9.48 9.70
CA SER A 352 22.39 -8.71 9.55
C SER A 352 22.50 -7.56 10.57
N ALA A 353 21.42 -7.15 11.21
CA ALA A 353 21.47 -6.29 12.37
C ALA A 353 21.86 -7.16 13.57
N ALA A 354 23.18 -7.23 13.86
CA ALA A 354 23.62 -7.76 15.15
C ALA A 354 22.81 -7.05 16.25
N PRO A 355 22.27 -7.77 17.22
CA PRO A 355 21.53 -7.14 18.28
C PRO A 355 22.47 -6.19 19.03
N ASP A 356 22.30 -4.90 18.84
CA ASP A 356 22.83 -3.94 19.78
C ASP A 356 22.13 -4.26 21.11
N ALA A 357 22.87 -4.98 21.96
CA ALA A 357 22.39 -5.48 23.24
C ALA A 357 22.04 -4.29 24.12
N ALA A 358 20.79 -3.91 24.13
CA ALA A 358 20.10 -3.19 25.22
C ALA A 358 18.75 -2.62 24.79
N VAL A 359 17.93 -3.34 24.03
CA VAL A 359 16.47 -3.17 24.21
C VAL A 359 16.06 -4.28 25.15
N ALA A 360 15.87 -3.88 26.42
CA ALA A 360 15.41 -4.74 27.49
C ALA A 360 14.29 -5.64 26.96
N ALA A 361 14.41 -6.94 27.27
CA ALA A 361 13.37 -7.92 27.08
C ALA A 361 12.04 -7.36 27.61
N THR A 362 11.27 -6.78 26.72
CA THR A 362 9.84 -6.61 26.92
C THR A 362 9.29 -8.02 26.98
N GLU A 363 8.51 -8.30 28.01
CA GLU A 363 7.90 -9.59 28.31
C GLU A 363 7.41 -10.31 27.03
N PRO A 364 7.58 -11.64 26.95
CA PRO A 364 7.11 -12.39 25.79
C PRO A 364 5.65 -12.03 25.52
N ALA A 365 5.33 -11.74 24.25
CA ALA A 365 3.99 -11.38 23.84
C ALA A 365 2.99 -12.38 24.43
N PRO A 366 1.88 -11.94 25.04
CA PRO A 366 0.91 -12.81 25.70
C PRO A 366 0.11 -13.60 24.63
N GLN A 367 0.72 -14.60 24.04
CA GLN A 367 0.16 -15.40 22.94
C GLN A 367 -1.18 -16.08 23.25
N ASN A 368 -1.56 -16.17 24.53
CA ASN A 368 -2.78 -16.84 25.01
C ASN A 368 -3.77 -15.93 25.75
N ALA A 369 -3.60 -14.61 25.71
CA ALA A 369 -4.55 -13.70 26.36
C ALA A 369 -5.86 -13.62 25.58
N PRO A 370 -7.04 -13.69 26.22
CA PRO A 370 -8.31 -13.45 25.56
C PRO A 370 -8.30 -12.04 24.92
N GLY A 371 -8.48 -11.96 23.59
CA GLY A 371 -8.45 -10.70 22.84
C GLY A 371 -7.09 -10.28 22.30
N PHE A 372 -6.03 -11.08 22.44
CA PHE A 372 -4.77 -10.83 21.75
C PHE A 372 -4.94 -10.97 20.25
N ASP A 373 -4.63 -9.91 19.52
CA ASP A 373 -4.64 -9.85 18.07
C ASP A 373 -3.21 -9.73 17.56
N PRO A 374 -2.63 -10.79 16.96
CA PRO A 374 -1.25 -10.78 16.49
C PRO A 374 -0.99 -9.70 15.44
N VAL A 375 -1.99 -9.40 14.58
CA VAL A 375 -1.87 -8.36 13.55
C VAL A 375 -1.78 -6.99 14.18
N LYS A 376 -2.68 -6.66 15.10
CA LYS A 376 -2.61 -5.39 15.83
C LYS A 376 -1.31 -5.27 16.61
N TYR A 377 -0.85 -6.37 17.19
CA TYR A 377 0.44 -6.39 17.88
C TYR A 377 1.59 -6.13 16.89
N ALA A 378 1.61 -6.84 15.75
CA ALA A 378 2.61 -6.65 14.70
C ALA A 378 2.55 -5.24 14.10
N LEU A 379 1.36 -4.75 13.74
CA LEU A 379 1.17 -3.39 13.20
C LEU A 379 1.62 -2.31 14.19
N ARG A 380 1.31 -2.48 15.48
CA ARG A 380 1.65 -1.52 16.52
C ARG A 380 3.11 -1.60 16.95
N ASN A 381 3.66 -2.80 17.15
CA ASN A 381 4.96 -3.00 17.79
C ASN A 381 6.08 -3.31 16.80
N VAL A 382 5.77 -3.99 15.67
CA VAL A 382 6.70 -4.37 14.63
C VAL A 382 6.69 -3.32 13.52
N PHE A 383 5.52 -3.00 12.98
CA PHE A 383 5.38 -2.03 11.88
C PHE A 383 5.21 -0.58 12.35
N LYS A 384 5.03 -0.35 13.67
CA LYS A 384 4.86 0.98 14.28
C LYS A 384 3.78 1.84 13.62
N VAL A 385 2.69 1.22 13.16
CA VAL A 385 1.55 1.91 12.56
C VAL A 385 0.80 2.69 13.64
N PRO A 386 0.70 4.03 13.55
CA PRO A 386 -0.01 4.83 14.55
C PRO A 386 -1.51 4.53 14.54
N GLY A 387 -2.08 4.20 15.70
CA GLY A 387 -3.53 4.00 15.85
C GLY A 387 -4.05 2.58 15.59
N ALA A 388 -3.19 1.60 15.27
CA ALA A 388 -3.57 0.20 15.16
C ALA A 388 -3.80 -0.47 16.52
#